data_fbd742e4b00310346cdc9c25f92ee8a6
#
_entry.id   fbd742e4b00310346cdc9c25f92ee8a6
#
_cell.length_a   1.000
_cell.length_b   1.000
_cell.length_c   1.000
_cell.angle_alpha   90.00
_cell.angle_beta   90.00
_cell.angle_gamma   90.00
#
_symmetry.space_group_name_H-M   'P 1'
#
loop_
_entity.id
_entity.type
_entity.pdbx_description
1 polymer ?
#
loop_
_entity_poly.entity_id
_entity_poly.type
_entity_poly.pdbx_seq_one_letter_code
_entity_poly.pdbx_strand_id
1 'polypeptide(L)'
;MSIQNEAETIITQQYLKMGIQKEVYDFGHSIEAGLKERFEHFPFKVEVLSRFRTPAQQEQIITELQKGNIDLIIGTHRLLSKDVRFKELGLLVIDEEQRFGVEDKETIKKIKNNVDVLTLSATPIPRTLNMSLTGIKDMSLIEEAPEERYPVQTYVLEQDDRLLKDVIERELGRAGQVFVVFNRVKGIQQIAAKIEELVPDAVVGVGHGQMNEHALENVMLDFIEGRSNVLVATTIIESGLDIPNANTMIVLDADHYGLSQLYQLRGRVGRSNRLAYAYLMYQKDKVLTEVAEKRLKAIREFTEFGAGFKVAMRDLEIRGAGNLLGTAQSGHMMNVGYELYCKMVDEAVRALQGEIIGEHKEETSVEIPLSAYIPETYIENESLKLSMYKKIASVRTY
;
A
#
# COMPACT_ATOMS: atom_id res chain seq x y z
N MET A 1 26.88 -19.14 -11.36
CA MET A 1 25.74 -18.61 -10.61
C MET A 1 25.67 -19.42 -9.35
N SER A 2 25.80 -18.82 -8.18
CA SER A 2 25.80 -19.56 -6.92
C SER A 2 24.35 -19.89 -6.53
N ILE A 3 24.17 -20.94 -5.74
CA ILE A 3 22.87 -21.34 -5.16
C ILE A 3 22.20 -20.15 -4.44
N GLN A 4 22.99 -19.21 -3.93
CA GLN A 4 22.54 -17.94 -3.37
C GLN A 4 21.74 -17.09 -4.34
N ASN A 5 22.20 -16.91 -5.60
CA ASN A 5 21.48 -16.12 -6.62
C ASN A 5 20.17 -16.77 -7.05
N GLU A 6 20.08 -18.10 -7.03
CA GLU A 6 18.83 -18.81 -7.33
C GLU A 6 17.84 -18.69 -6.18
N ALA A 7 18.30 -18.77 -4.92
CA ALA A 7 17.46 -18.56 -3.75
C ALA A 7 16.93 -17.11 -3.69
N GLU A 8 17.76 -16.11 -3.96
CA GLU A 8 17.35 -14.70 -4.05
C GLU A 8 16.32 -14.48 -5.15
N THR A 9 16.52 -15.08 -6.33
CA THR A 9 15.56 -14.99 -7.46
C THR A 9 14.24 -15.71 -7.13
N ILE A 10 14.28 -16.86 -6.47
CA ILE A 10 13.09 -17.62 -6.06
C ILE A 10 12.31 -16.85 -4.98
N ILE A 11 12.99 -16.29 -3.99
CA ILE A 11 12.36 -15.47 -2.95
C ILE A 11 11.67 -14.27 -3.59
N THR A 12 12.36 -13.54 -4.47
CA THR A 12 11.79 -12.34 -5.13
C THR A 12 10.61 -12.71 -6.03
N GLN A 13 10.76 -13.70 -6.91
CA GLN A 13 9.67 -14.07 -7.85
C GLN A 13 8.48 -14.74 -7.16
N GLN A 14 8.70 -15.51 -6.11
CA GLN A 14 7.60 -16.16 -5.41
C GLN A 14 6.93 -15.24 -4.40
N TYR A 15 7.64 -14.29 -3.80
CA TYR A 15 7.05 -13.19 -3.03
C TYR A 15 6.10 -12.38 -3.91
N LEU A 16 6.47 -12.14 -5.15
CA LEU A 16 5.63 -11.46 -6.14
C LEU A 16 4.42 -12.29 -6.61
N LYS A 17 4.58 -13.63 -6.71
CA LYS A 17 3.49 -14.54 -7.13
C LYS A 17 2.51 -14.91 -6.02
N MET A 18 2.88 -14.76 -4.74
CA MET A 18 2.07 -15.25 -3.62
C MET A 18 0.93 -14.36 -3.22
N GLY A 19 0.86 -13.11 -3.71
CA GLY A 19 -0.13 -12.19 -3.17
C GLY A 19 -0.11 -12.29 -1.64
N ILE A 20 1.04 -12.03 -1.01
CA ILE A 20 1.18 -12.15 0.43
C ILE A 20 0.29 -11.14 1.10
N GLN A 21 -0.86 -11.63 1.44
CA GLN A 21 -1.89 -10.97 2.19
C GLN A 21 -2.44 -11.98 3.16
N LYS A 22 -1.87 -12.02 4.36
CA LYS A 22 -2.58 -12.50 5.54
C LYS A 22 -2.03 -11.91 6.84
N GLU A 23 -2.80 -11.09 7.42
CA GLU A 23 -3.28 -10.82 8.77
C GLU A 23 -2.24 -10.41 9.82
N VAL A 24 -2.50 -9.27 10.45
CA VAL A 24 -1.71 -8.76 11.59
C VAL A 24 -1.72 -9.76 12.75
N TYR A 25 -2.75 -10.59 12.82
CA TYR A 25 -2.92 -11.64 13.83
C TYR A 25 -2.16 -12.90 13.48
N ASP A 26 -2.27 -13.29 12.22
CA ASP A 26 -1.67 -14.47 11.64
C ASP A 26 -0.44 -14.14 10.78
N PHE A 27 -0.06 -12.86 10.70
CA PHE A 27 1.04 -12.41 9.85
C PHE A 27 2.32 -13.23 10.11
N GLY A 28 2.64 -13.45 11.37
CA GLY A 28 3.75 -14.34 11.73
C GLY A 28 3.51 -15.79 11.37
N HIS A 29 2.34 -16.34 11.70
CA HIS A 29 2.02 -17.76 11.49
C HIS A 29 1.73 -18.10 10.03
N SER A 30 1.07 -17.23 9.31
CA SER A 30 0.70 -17.44 7.90
C SER A 30 1.90 -17.26 6.97
N ILE A 31 2.74 -16.26 7.19
CA ILE A 31 4.00 -16.14 6.46
C ILE A 31 4.96 -17.27 6.87
N GLU A 32 5.03 -17.61 8.16
CA GLU A 32 5.82 -18.74 8.66
C GLU A 32 5.36 -20.04 8.01
N ALA A 33 4.06 -20.34 8.00
CA ALA A 33 3.49 -21.52 7.39
C ALA A 33 3.74 -21.56 5.88
N GLY A 34 3.45 -20.47 5.18
CA GLY A 34 3.66 -20.38 3.74
C GLY A 34 5.13 -20.45 3.32
N LEU A 35 6.05 -19.90 4.11
CA LEU A 35 7.48 -20.03 3.84
C LEU A 35 8.00 -21.41 4.24
N LYS A 36 7.55 -21.98 5.37
CA LYS A 36 7.90 -23.34 5.75
C LYS A 36 7.45 -24.36 4.71
N GLU A 37 6.23 -24.26 4.20
CA GLU A 37 5.72 -25.11 3.13
C GLU A 37 6.58 -25.00 1.86
N ARG A 38 7.00 -23.81 1.48
CA ARG A 38 7.80 -23.58 0.26
C ARG A 38 9.23 -24.02 0.42
N PHE A 39 9.77 -23.88 1.61
CA PHE A 39 11.14 -24.30 1.93
C PHE A 39 11.21 -25.70 2.54
N GLU A 40 10.09 -26.47 2.59
CA GLU A 40 10.03 -27.81 3.18
C GLU A 40 11.09 -28.77 2.59
N HIS A 41 11.38 -28.64 1.31
CA HIS A 41 12.38 -29.45 0.61
C HIS A 41 13.82 -28.90 0.69
N PHE A 42 14.03 -27.77 1.39
CA PHE A 42 15.33 -27.14 1.54
C PHE A 42 15.77 -27.16 3.02
N PRO A 43 17.05 -27.26 3.32
CA PRO A 43 17.57 -27.30 4.69
C PRO A 43 17.59 -25.90 5.34
N PHE A 44 16.58 -25.06 5.12
CA PHE A 44 16.50 -23.72 5.68
C PHE A 44 15.68 -23.69 6.96
N LYS A 45 16.23 -23.06 7.99
CA LYS A 45 15.54 -22.82 9.24
C LYS A 45 14.85 -21.47 9.21
N VAL A 46 13.50 -21.51 9.20
CA VAL A 46 12.63 -20.35 9.23
C VAL A 46 12.08 -20.14 10.63
N GLU A 47 12.25 -18.94 11.20
CA GLU A 47 11.74 -18.57 12.52
C GLU A 47 10.99 -17.24 12.50
N VAL A 48 10.07 -17.06 13.45
CA VAL A 48 9.30 -15.84 13.62
C VAL A 48 9.56 -15.22 14.99
N LEU A 49 10.04 -13.97 14.98
CA LEU A 49 10.24 -13.17 16.19
C LEU A 49 9.11 -12.11 16.30
N SER A 50 8.13 -12.40 17.14
CA SER A 50 7.01 -11.52 17.38
C SER A 50 6.70 -11.42 18.88
N ARG A 51 5.88 -10.45 19.25
CA ARG A 51 5.38 -10.28 20.62
C ARG A 51 4.48 -11.43 21.11
N PHE A 52 3.98 -12.25 20.19
CA PHE A 52 3.17 -13.42 20.50
C PHE A 52 3.99 -14.64 20.97
N ARG A 53 5.31 -14.60 20.80
CA ARG A 53 6.21 -15.60 21.39
C ARG A 53 6.47 -15.25 22.87
N THR A 54 6.51 -16.27 23.71
CA THR A 54 6.85 -16.07 25.13
C THR A 54 8.28 -15.48 25.25
N PRO A 55 8.58 -14.76 26.35
CA PRO A 55 9.92 -14.20 26.55
C PRO A 55 11.04 -15.24 26.40
N ALA A 56 10.84 -16.45 26.94
CA ALA A 56 11.80 -17.55 26.81
C ALA A 56 12.02 -18.02 25.36
N GLN A 57 10.93 -18.11 24.58
CA GLN A 57 11.02 -18.41 23.14
C GLN A 57 11.75 -17.32 22.36
N GLN A 58 11.45 -16.03 22.65
CA GLN A 58 12.14 -14.92 22.01
C GLN A 58 13.64 -14.95 22.30
N GLU A 59 14.04 -15.17 23.54
CA GLU A 59 15.45 -15.28 23.95
C GLU A 59 16.16 -16.45 23.24
N GLN A 60 15.49 -17.60 23.13
CA GLN A 60 16.02 -18.74 22.39
C GLN A 60 16.23 -18.40 20.90
N ILE A 61 15.25 -17.79 20.24
CA ILE A 61 15.32 -17.37 18.83
C ILE A 61 16.47 -16.38 18.64
N ILE A 62 16.60 -15.38 19.50
CA ILE A 62 17.67 -14.37 19.42
C ILE A 62 19.05 -15.04 19.58
N THR A 63 19.16 -15.98 20.52
CA THR A 63 20.40 -16.73 20.73
C THR A 63 20.81 -17.55 19.50
N GLU A 64 19.85 -18.25 18.89
CA GLU A 64 20.11 -19.04 17.68
C GLU A 64 20.43 -18.14 16.46
N LEU A 65 19.78 -16.98 16.37
CA LEU A 65 20.06 -15.98 15.34
C LEU A 65 21.50 -15.46 15.44
N GLN A 66 21.95 -15.15 16.65
CA GLN A 66 23.33 -14.69 16.92
C GLN A 66 24.37 -15.76 16.61
N LYS A 67 24.04 -17.04 16.77
CA LYS A 67 24.91 -18.15 16.37
C LYS A 67 24.94 -18.37 14.85
N GLY A 68 23.98 -17.82 14.11
CA GLY A 68 23.81 -18.05 12.67
C GLY A 68 23.17 -19.39 12.34
N ASN A 69 22.32 -19.89 13.22
CA ASN A 69 21.57 -21.14 13.05
C ASN A 69 20.15 -20.91 12.46
N ILE A 70 19.84 -19.66 12.10
CA ILE A 70 18.56 -19.28 11.47
C ILE A 70 18.91 -18.67 10.13
N ASP A 71 18.32 -19.20 9.06
CA ASP A 71 18.53 -18.75 7.69
C ASP A 71 17.55 -17.63 7.29
N LEU A 72 16.31 -17.73 7.76
CA LEU A 72 15.26 -16.74 7.49
C LEU A 72 14.53 -16.39 8.79
N ILE A 73 14.52 -15.11 9.14
CA ILE A 73 13.75 -14.62 10.28
C ILE A 73 12.71 -13.59 9.83
N ILE A 74 11.47 -13.78 10.31
CA ILE A 74 10.36 -12.89 10.06
C ILE A 74 9.99 -12.20 11.38
N GLY A 75 9.64 -10.93 11.31
CA GLY A 75 9.17 -10.23 12.50
C GLY A 75 8.70 -8.82 12.23
N THR A 76 8.19 -8.21 13.28
CA THR A 76 7.74 -6.81 13.28
C THR A 76 8.87 -5.90 13.80
N HIS A 77 8.54 -4.74 14.33
CA HIS A 77 9.47 -3.81 14.99
C HIS A 77 10.39 -4.49 16.03
N ARG A 78 10.00 -5.66 16.55
CA ARG A 78 10.82 -6.46 17.48
C ARG A 78 12.17 -6.84 16.91
N LEU A 79 12.27 -7.03 15.59
CA LEU A 79 13.56 -7.30 14.91
C LEU A 79 14.53 -6.12 14.95
N LEU A 80 14.03 -4.90 15.15
CA LEU A 80 14.84 -3.67 15.23
C LEU A 80 15.31 -3.36 16.67
N SER A 81 14.98 -4.20 17.64
CA SER A 81 15.36 -3.99 19.03
C SER A 81 16.88 -4.20 19.24
N LYS A 82 17.45 -3.50 20.20
CA LYS A 82 18.91 -3.47 20.45
C LYS A 82 19.54 -4.80 20.83
N ASP A 83 18.74 -5.73 21.34
CA ASP A 83 19.16 -7.07 21.72
C ASP A 83 19.22 -8.06 20.55
N VAL A 84 18.60 -7.71 19.42
CA VAL A 84 18.65 -8.52 18.19
C VAL A 84 19.92 -8.18 17.43
N ARG A 85 20.74 -9.21 17.20
CA ARG A 85 21.97 -9.11 16.42
C ARG A 85 22.04 -10.23 15.40
N PHE A 86 22.25 -9.86 14.16
CA PHE A 86 22.48 -10.81 13.07
C PHE A 86 23.96 -11.16 13.00
N LYS A 87 24.29 -12.42 12.81
CA LYS A 87 25.68 -12.86 12.60
C LYS A 87 26.17 -12.41 11.24
N GLU A 88 25.40 -12.72 10.20
CA GLU A 88 25.61 -12.29 8.82
C GLU A 88 24.21 -12.06 8.23
N LEU A 89 23.99 -10.88 7.70
CA LEU A 89 22.73 -10.51 7.06
C LEU A 89 23.02 -10.18 5.59
N GLY A 90 22.52 -10.98 4.65
CA GLY A 90 22.69 -10.78 3.22
C GLY A 90 21.57 -9.98 2.59
N LEU A 91 20.32 -10.23 3.00
CA LEU A 91 19.12 -9.59 2.44
C LEU A 91 18.20 -9.07 3.55
N LEU A 92 17.75 -7.85 3.42
CA LEU A 92 16.73 -7.23 4.26
C LEU A 92 15.49 -6.92 3.42
N VAL A 93 14.37 -7.56 3.73
CA VAL A 93 13.08 -7.28 3.10
C VAL A 93 12.23 -6.42 4.03
N ILE A 94 11.76 -5.27 3.54
CA ILE A 94 10.96 -4.31 4.31
C ILE A 94 9.61 -4.14 3.60
N ASP A 95 8.54 -4.53 4.28
CA ASP A 95 7.19 -4.26 3.82
C ASP A 95 6.65 -2.97 4.47
N GLU A 96 5.95 -2.15 3.67
CA GLU A 96 5.29 -0.90 4.11
C GLU A 96 6.23 0.02 4.92
N GLU A 97 7.42 0.37 4.38
CA GLU A 97 8.46 1.21 5.03
C GLU A 97 7.89 2.51 5.65
N GLN A 98 6.79 3.04 5.13
CA GLN A 98 6.15 4.25 5.65
C GLN A 98 5.56 4.09 7.05
N ARG A 99 5.32 2.86 7.51
CA ARG A 99 4.76 2.56 8.84
C ARG A 99 5.79 2.61 9.97
N PHE A 100 7.07 2.59 9.63
CA PHE A 100 8.16 2.65 10.61
C PHE A 100 8.34 4.08 11.12
N GLY A 101 8.58 4.19 12.44
CA GLY A 101 8.94 5.43 13.10
C GLY A 101 10.31 5.98 12.65
N VAL A 102 10.65 7.18 13.11
CA VAL A 102 11.92 7.82 12.76
C VAL A 102 13.10 7.01 13.30
N GLU A 103 13.02 6.53 14.55
CA GLU A 103 14.08 5.73 15.19
C GLU A 103 14.28 4.38 14.48
N ASP A 104 13.18 3.72 14.10
CA ASP A 104 13.26 2.48 13.34
C ASP A 104 13.93 2.68 11.98
N LYS A 105 13.56 3.75 11.27
CA LYS A 105 14.18 4.12 9.99
C LYS A 105 15.67 4.40 10.11
N GLU A 106 16.11 5.04 11.19
CA GLU A 106 17.55 5.23 11.45
C GLU A 106 18.26 3.91 11.79
N THR A 107 17.59 2.99 12.49
CA THR A 107 18.12 1.64 12.74
C THR A 107 18.24 0.85 11.45
N ILE A 108 17.18 0.88 10.62
CA ILE A 108 17.18 0.25 9.29
C ILE A 108 18.31 0.81 8.42
N LYS A 109 18.53 2.13 8.40
CA LYS A 109 19.64 2.73 7.65
C LYS A 109 21.02 2.20 8.07
N LYS A 110 21.23 1.98 9.38
CA LYS A 110 22.51 1.42 9.88
C LYS A 110 22.72 -0.02 9.41
N ILE A 111 21.63 -0.80 9.33
CA ILE A 111 21.66 -2.19 8.84
C ILE A 111 21.95 -2.21 7.34
N LYS A 112 21.43 -1.26 6.57
CA LYS A 112 21.53 -1.18 5.09
C LYS A 112 22.96 -1.03 4.56
N ASN A 113 23.92 -0.61 5.34
CA ASN A 113 25.23 -0.20 4.81
C ASN A 113 26.03 -1.30 4.09
N ASN A 114 25.73 -2.59 4.35
CA ASN A 114 26.42 -3.72 3.70
C ASN A 114 25.44 -4.88 3.38
N VAL A 115 24.17 -4.58 3.17
CA VAL A 115 23.10 -5.57 3.01
C VAL A 115 22.24 -5.18 1.82
N ASP A 116 21.89 -6.13 0.97
CA ASP A 116 20.90 -5.91 -0.07
C ASP A 116 19.53 -5.64 0.54
N VAL A 117 18.81 -4.67 -0.02
CA VAL A 117 17.55 -4.22 0.56
C VAL A 117 16.44 -4.21 -0.48
N LEU A 118 15.42 -5.02 -0.24
CA LEU A 118 14.17 -5.00 -0.98
C LEU A 118 13.10 -4.31 -0.15
N THR A 119 12.52 -3.23 -0.68
CA THR A 119 11.40 -2.53 -0.05
C THR A 119 10.14 -2.76 -0.85
N LEU A 120 9.08 -3.22 -0.21
CA LEU A 120 7.77 -3.45 -0.80
C LEU A 120 6.80 -2.35 -0.34
N SER A 121 5.92 -1.89 -1.21
CA SER A 121 4.84 -0.98 -0.84
C SER A 121 3.71 -1.01 -1.87
N ALA A 122 2.47 -1.00 -1.40
CA ALA A 122 1.30 -0.83 -2.27
C ALA A 122 1.14 0.62 -2.75
N THR A 123 1.63 1.58 -1.94
CA THR A 123 1.59 3.02 -2.24
C THR A 123 2.94 3.63 -1.87
N PRO A 124 3.88 3.76 -2.82
CA PRO A 124 5.20 4.31 -2.53
C PRO A 124 5.06 5.72 -1.93
N ILE A 125 5.81 5.98 -0.87
CA ILE A 125 5.88 7.34 -0.32
C ILE A 125 6.52 8.28 -1.35
N PRO A 126 6.08 9.55 -1.39
CA PRO A 126 6.58 10.53 -2.35
C PRO A 126 8.11 10.62 -2.43
N ARG A 127 8.79 10.49 -1.29
CA ARG A 127 10.26 10.51 -1.24
C ARG A 127 10.88 9.28 -1.93
N THR A 128 10.38 8.07 -1.65
CA THR A 128 10.88 6.84 -2.27
C THR A 128 10.59 6.84 -3.77
N LEU A 129 9.41 7.31 -4.15
CA LEU A 129 9.02 7.50 -5.55
C LEU A 129 9.98 8.48 -6.27
N ASN A 130 10.28 9.61 -5.66
CA ASN A 130 11.23 10.58 -6.22
C ASN A 130 12.64 9.97 -6.39
N MET A 131 13.13 9.23 -5.38
CA MET A 131 14.42 8.54 -5.46
C MET A 131 14.48 7.48 -6.58
N SER A 132 13.36 6.87 -6.92
CA SER A 132 13.28 5.93 -8.03
C SER A 132 13.21 6.62 -9.37
N LEU A 133 12.45 7.71 -9.48
CA LEU A 133 12.37 8.53 -10.69
C LEU A 133 13.70 9.20 -11.05
N THR A 134 14.54 9.47 -10.05
CA THR A 134 15.89 10.05 -10.23
C THR A 134 17.00 9.00 -10.35
N GLY A 135 16.66 7.72 -10.54
CA GLY A 135 17.65 6.65 -10.71
C GLY A 135 18.50 6.32 -9.48
N ILE A 136 18.18 6.90 -8.31
CA ILE A 136 18.89 6.61 -7.04
C ILE A 136 18.51 5.24 -6.49
N LYS A 137 17.30 4.76 -6.82
CA LYS A 137 16.80 3.44 -6.43
C LYS A 137 16.18 2.76 -7.64
N ASP A 138 16.51 1.50 -7.84
CA ASP A 138 15.80 0.66 -8.80
C ASP A 138 14.36 0.42 -8.31
N MET A 139 13.43 0.37 -9.24
CA MET A 139 12.02 0.13 -8.97
C MET A 139 11.42 -0.81 -9.98
N SER A 140 10.70 -1.80 -9.49
CA SER A 140 9.86 -2.68 -10.31
C SER A 140 8.40 -2.49 -9.95
N LEU A 141 7.54 -2.47 -10.95
CA LEU A 141 6.09 -2.35 -10.79
C LEU A 141 5.43 -3.70 -11.06
N ILE A 142 4.53 -4.10 -10.18
CA ILE A 142 3.66 -5.26 -10.38
C ILE A 142 2.33 -4.72 -10.90
N GLU A 143 2.10 -4.88 -12.20
CA GLU A 143 0.92 -4.33 -12.89
C GLU A 143 -0.18 -5.38 -13.09
N GLU A 144 0.20 -6.66 -13.15
CA GLU A 144 -0.74 -7.75 -13.37
C GLU A 144 -1.36 -8.23 -12.05
N ALA A 145 -2.68 -8.32 -12.05
CA ALA A 145 -3.42 -8.92 -10.93
C ALA A 145 -3.41 -10.45 -11.04
N PRO A 146 -3.61 -11.18 -9.91
CA PRO A 146 -3.94 -12.60 -9.96
C PRO A 146 -5.21 -12.84 -10.80
N GLU A 147 -5.22 -13.90 -11.62
CA GLU A 147 -6.26 -14.19 -12.62
C GLU A 147 -7.70 -14.24 -12.09
N GLU A 148 -7.90 -14.52 -10.80
CA GLU A 148 -9.23 -14.69 -10.19
C GLU A 148 -9.76 -13.44 -9.46
N ARG A 149 -9.15 -12.26 -9.62
CA ARG A 149 -9.56 -11.06 -8.89
C ARG A 149 -10.31 -10.07 -9.77
N TYR A 150 -11.46 -9.61 -9.26
CA TYR A 150 -12.22 -8.53 -9.86
C TYR A 150 -11.86 -7.16 -9.25
N PRO A 151 -11.82 -6.08 -10.06
CA PRO A 151 -11.67 -4.73 -9.54
C PRO A 151 -12.77 -4.37 -8.54
N VAL A 152 -12.39 -3.70 -7.46
CA VAL A 152 -13.34 -3.25 -6.43
C VAL A 152 -14.19 -2.12 -6.98
N GLN A 153 -15.50 -2.31 -7.01
CA GLN A 153 -16.46 -1.28 -7.43
C GLN A 153 -16.49 -0.16 -6.39
N THR A 154 -16.03 1.03 -6.76
CA THR A 154 -15.84 2.15 -5.84
C THR A 154 -16.89 3.23 -6.07
N TYR A 155 -17.62 3.57 -5.01
CA TYR A 155 -18.64 4.61 -5.00
C TYR A 155 -18.27 5.72 -4.03
N VAL A 156 -18.49 6.97 -4.44
CA VAL A 156 -18.32 8.17 -3.59
C VAL A 156 -19.71 8.81 -3.47
N LEU A 157 -20.26 8.83 -2.26
CA LEU A 157 -21.67 9.15 -2.01
C LEU A 157 -21.84 9.95 -0.72
N GLU A 158 -22.93 10.70 -0.61
CA GLU A 158 -23.34 11.27 0.66
C GLU A 158 -23.84 10.19 1.63
N GLN A 159 -23.58 10.39 2.91
CA GLN A 159 -24.02 9.45 3.94
C GLN A 159 -25.53 9.53 4.11
N ASP A 160 -26.18 8.38 3.91
CA ASP A 160 -27.60 8.18 4.11
C ASP A 160 -27.85 6.86 4.85
N ASP A 161 -28.76 6.87 5.83
CA ASP A 161 -29.02 5.71 6.67
C ASP A 161 -29.70 4.57 5.92
N ARG A 162 -30.53 4.90 4.90
CA ARG A 162 -31.15 3.90 4.04
C ARG A 162 -30.11 3.21 3.17
N LEU A 163 -29.20 4.01 2.59
CA LEU A 163 -28.10 3.47 1.80
C LEU A 163 -27.18 2.58 2.66
N LEU A 164 -26.86 3.01 3.89
CA LEU A 164 -26.06 2.23 4.82
C LEU A 164 -26.73 0.87 5.12
N LYS A 165 -28.02 0.88 5.39
CA LYS A 165 -28.83 -0.32 5.58
C LYS A 165 -28.78 -1.23 4.35
N ASP A 166 -29.16 -0.71 3.19
CA ASP A 166 -29.26 -1.49 1.93
C ASP A 166 -27.93 -2.13 1.56
N VAL A 167 -26.80 -1.42 1.77
CA VAL A 167 -25.46 -1.93 1.47
C VAL A 167 -25.10 -3.09 2.41
N ILE A 168 -25.37 -2.95 3.71
CA ILE A 168 -25.07 -3.99 4.68
C ILE A 168 -25.97 -5.22 4.43
N GLU A 169 -27.27 -5.03 4.32
CA GLU A 169 -28.23 -6.13 4.06
C GLU A 169 -27.90 -6.90 2.77
N ARG A 170 -27.47 -6.19 1.72
CA ARG A 170 -27.04 -6.82 0.47
C ARG A 170 -25.82 -7.72 0.65
N GLU A 171 -24.84 -7.30 1.46
CA GLU A 171 -23.65 -8.11 1.73
C GLU A 171 -24.01 -9.33 2.60
N LEU A 172 -24.79 -9.11 3.67
CA LEU A 172 -25.22 -10.19 4.55
C LEU A 172 -26.11 -11.21 3.81
N GLY A 173 -26.98 -10.74 2.90
CA GLY A 173 -27.84 -11.60 2.07
C GLY A 173 -27.08 -12.55 1.14
N ARG A 174 -25.81 -12.25 0.83
CA ARG A 174 -24.92 -13.15 0.08
C ARG A 174 -23.92 -13.89 0.98
N ALA A 175 -24.19 -13.93 2.29
CA ALA A 175 -23.34 -14.51 3.33
C ALA A 175 -21.91 -13.94 3.35
N GLY A 176 -21.75 -12.65 3.01
CA GLY A 176 -20.49 -11.92 3.10
C GLY A 176 -20.37 -11.15 4.40
N GLN A 177 -19.26 -10.48 4.59
CA GLN A 177 -18.95 -9.65 5.75
C GLN A 177 -18.63 -8.21 5.33
N VAL A 178 -18.88 -7.26 6.24
CA VAL A 178 -18.75 -5.83 5.99
C VAL A 178 -17.72 -5.20 6.91
N PHE A 179 -16.78 -4.44 6.34
CA PHE A 179 -15.97 -3.49 7.10
C PHE A 179 -16.64 -2.12 7.10
N VAL A 180 -16.77 -1.52 8.27
CA VAL A 180 -17.17 -0.11 8.45
C VAL A 180 -16.03 0.63 9.11
N VAL A 181 -15.42 1.55 8.39
CA VAL A 181 -14.25 2.32 8.87
C VAL A 181 -14.69 3.70 9.32
N PHE A 182 -14.33 4.05 10.56
CA PHE A 182 -14.59 5.35 11.14
C PHE A 182 -13.38 5.86 11.90
N ASN A 183 -12.76 6.96 11.44
CA ASN A 183 -11.45 7.43 11.92
C ASN A 183 -11.46 8.12 13.29
N ARG A 184 -12.40 7.82 14.14
CA ARG A 184 -12.48 8.38 15.50
C ARG A 184 -12.92 7.31 16.48
N VAL A 185 -12.16 7.17 17.59
CA VAL A 185 -12.57 6.26 18.68
C VAL A 185 -13.83 6.78 19.38
N LYS A 186 -13.88 8.12 19.60
CA LYS A 186 -15.08 8.74 20.15
C LYS A 186 -16.23 8.65 19.13
N GLY A 187 -17.31 8.01 19.52
CA GLY A 187 -18.49 7.81 18.69
C GLY A 187 -18.53 6.48 17.92
N ILE A 188 -17.49 5.65 17.96
CA ILE A 188 -17.46 4.36 17.25
C ILE A 188 -18.55 3.41 17.76
N GLN A 189 -18.81 3.39 19.06
CA GLN A 189 -19.88 2.59 19.69
C GLN A 189 -21.28 3.07 19.24
N GLN A 190 -21.45 4.38 19.02
CA GLN A 190 -22.70 4.92 18.50
C GLN A 190 -22.97 4.50 17.06
N ILE A 191 -21.91 4.41 16.25
CA ILE A 191 -22.00 3.87 14.88
C ILE A 191 -22.40 2.39 14.92
N ALA A 192 -21.79 1.60 15.80
CA ALA A 192 -22.12 0.19 15.95
C ALA A 192 -23.58 -0.01 16.37
N ALA A 193 -24.03 0.67 17.43
CA ALA A 193 -25.43 0.61 17.89
C ALA A 193 -26.42 1.05 16.80
N LYS A 194 -26.07 2.09 16.04
CA LYS A 194 -26.91 2.54 14.91
C LYS A 194 -27.02 1.46 13.82
N ILE A 195 -25.93 0.74 13.52
CA ILE A 195 -25.97 -0.33 12.53
C ILE A 195 -26.83 -1.50 13.02
N GLU A 196 -26.73 -1.88 14.28
CA GLU A 196 -27.58 -2.92 14.89
C GLU A 196 -29.08 -2.53 14.89
N GLU A 197 -29.37 -1.24 15.10
CA GLU A 197 -30.75 -0.73 15.01
C GLU A 197 -31.28 -0.77 13.56
N LEU A 198 -30.46 -0.37 12.59
CA LEU A 198 -30.83 -0.32 11.17
C LEU A 198 -30.95 -1.72 10.53
N VAL A 199 -30.09 -2.64 10.96
CA VAL A 199 -29.96 -3.99 10.38
C VAL A 199 -29.98 -5.02 11.52
N PRO A 200 -31.16 -5.55 11.90
CA PRO A 200 -31.29 -6.49 13.03
C PRO A 200 -30.47 -7.79 12.90
N ASP A 201 -30.16 -8.20 11.68
CA ASP A 201 -29.31 -9.38 11.41
C ASP A 201 -27.82 -9.10 11.49
N ALA A 202 -27.42 -7.85 11.75
CA ALA A 202 -26.02 -7.50 11.91
C ALA A 202 -25.51 -7.88 13.32
N VAL A 203 -24.46 -8.68 13.35
CA VAL A 203 -23.68 -8.96 14.56
C VAL A 203 -22.42 -8.11 14.49
N VAL A 204 -22.39 -7.01 15.23
CA VAL A 204 -21.38 -5.97 15.10
C VAL A 204 -20.22 -6.17 16.06
N GLY A 205 -19.02 -6.35 15.54
CA GLY A 205 -17.76 -6.24 16.27
C GLY A 205 -17.23 -4.81 16.23
N VAL A 206 -16.62 -4.32 17.33
CA VAL A 206 -15.99 -3.00 17.38
C VAL A 206 -14.52 -3.13 17.71
N GLY A 207 -13.64 -2.59 16.84
CA GLY A 207 -12.20 -2.63 17.01
C GLY A 207 -11.52 -1.26 16.88
N HIS A 208 -10.67 -0.88 17.83
CA HIS A 208 -9.89 0.37 17.75
C HIS A 208 -8.58 0.29 18.55
N GLY A 209 -7.59 1.10 18.18
CA GLY A 209 -6.24 1.06 18.73
C GLY A 209 -6.08 1.43 20.21
N GLN A 210 -7.15 1.87 20.91
CA GLN A 210 -7.13 2.13 22.36
C GLN A 210 -7.63 0.94 23.18
N MET A 211 -8.11 -0.13 22.53
CA MET A 211 -8.47 -1.37 23.22
C MET A 211 -7.21 -2.07 23.72
N ASN A 212 -7.38 -2.84 24.81
CA ASN A 212 -6.31 -3.75 25.19
C ASN A 212 -6.13 -4.82 24.10
N GLU A 213 -4.95 -5.37 24.04
CA GLU A 213 -4.52 -6.27 22.97
C GLU A 213 -5.40 -7.53 22.86
N HIS A 214 -5.71 -8.17 24.00
CA HIS A 214 -6.56 -9.36 24.03
C HIS A 214 -8.01 -9.09 23.62
N ALA A 215 -8.56 -7.91 24.02
CA ALA A 215 -9.92 -7.56 23.63
C ALA A 215 -10.02 -7.31 22.11
N LEU A 216 -9.03 -6.62 21.54
CA LEU A 216 -8.95 -6.41 20.10
C LEU A 216 -8.81 -7.75 19.36
N GLU A 217 -8.00 -8.63 19.89
CA GLU A 217 -7.78 -9.98 19.42
C GLU A 217 -9.09 -10.78 19.30
N ASN A 218 -9.82 -10.83 20.37
CA ASN A 218 -11.08 -11.56 20.38
C ASN A 218 -12.07 -11.01 19.34
N VAL A 219 -12.18 -9.67 19.22
CA VAL A 219 -13.03 -9.04 18.21
C VAL A 219 -12.61 -9.43 16.80
N MET A 220 -11.30 -9.46 16.53
CA MET A 220 -10.79 -9.83 15.22
C MET A 220 -11.01 -11.31 14.90
N LEU A 221 -10.79 -12.21 15.89
CA LEU A 221 -11.08 -13.63 15.75
C LEU A 221 -12.57 -13.88 15.50
N ASP A 222 -13.46 -13.22 16.26
CA ASP A 222 -14.91 -13.32 16.07
C ASP A 222 -15.33 -12.92 14.65
N PHE A 223 -14.68 -11.92 14.08
CA PHE A 223 -14.96 -11.49 12.72
C PHE A 223 -14.37 -12.47 11.69
N ILE A 224 -13.13 -12.94 11.87
CA ILE A 224 -12.48 -13.92 10.97
C ILE A 224 -13.28 -15.24 10.93
N GLU A 225 -13.73 -15.72 12.08
CA GLU A 225 -14.50 -16.95 12.19
C GLU A 225 -15.99 -16.81 11.82
N GLY A 226 -16.42 -15.59 11.46
CA GLY A 226 -17.78 -15.30 11.04
C GLY A 226 -18.78 -15.25 12.19
N ARG A 227 -18.33 -15.18 13.44
CA ARG A 227 -19.19 -14.95 14.62
C ARG A 227 -19.78 -13.53 14.63
N SER A 228 -19.03 -12.57 14.09
CA SER A 228 -19.57 -11.26 13.71
C SER A 228 -19.51 -11.07 12.19
N ASN A 229 -20.50 -10.40 11.64
CA ASN A 229 -20.62 -10.18 10.19
C ASN A 229 -20.40 -8.73 9.77
N VAL A 230 -20.37 -7.81 10.73
CA VAL A 230 -19.99 -6.41 10.52
C VAL A 230 -18.89 -6.04 11.50
N LEU A 231 -17.78 -5.48 11.01
CA LEU A 231 -16.72 -4.95 11.86
C LEU A 231 -16.64 -3.43 11.71
N VAL A 232 -16.98 -2.72 12.79
CA VAL A 232 -16.79 -1.26 12.87
C VAL A 232 -15.43 -0.99 13.48
N ALA A 233 -14.52 -0.38 12.73
CA ALA A 233 -13.17 -0.19 13.21
C ALA A 233 -12.57 1.15 12.81
N THR A 234 -11.52 1.58 13.53
CA THR A 234 -10.66 2.66 13.08
C THR A 234 -9.71 2.17 11.99
N THR A 235 -8.72 2.98 11.61
CA THR A 235 -7.70 2.62 10.59
C THR A 235 -6.82 1.41 10.94
N ILE A 236 -7.07 0.71 12.05
CA ILE A 236 -6.37 -0.54 12.38
C ILE A 236 -6.50 -1.60 11.29
N ILE A 237 -7.57 -1.53 10.47
CA ILE A 237 -7.81 -2.43 9.34
C ILE A 237 -6.77 -2.22 8.22
N GLU A 238 -6.11 -1.07 8.14
CA GLU A 238 -5.03 -0.83 7.17
C GLU A 238 -3.85 -1.81 7.35
N SER A 239 -3.74 -2.47 8.50
CA SER A 239 -2.58 -3.25 8.90
C SER A 239 -2.62 -4.73 8.53
N GLY A 240 -2.95 -5.07 7.28
CA GLY A 240 -2.62 -6.40 6.74
C GLY A 240 -3.67 -7.50 6.91
N LEU A 241 -4.85 -7.22 7.46
CA LEU A 241 -5.93 -8.21 7.59
C LEU A 241 -6.37 -8.74 6.22
N ASP A 242 -6.37 -10.06 6.07
CA ASP A 242 -6.92 -10.76 4.92
C ASP A 242 -8.14 -11.59 5.34
N ILE A 243 -9.32 -11.07 5.05
CA ILE A 243 -10.58 -11.76 5.33
C ILE A 243 -11.30 -11.97 4.01
N PRO A 244 -11.16 -13.14 3.39
CA PRO A 244 -11.66 -13.41 2.05
C PRO A 244 -13.18 -13.21 1.92
N ASN A 245 -13.93 -13.34 3.02
CA ASN A 245 -15.38 -13.17 3.04
C ASN A 245 -15.82 -11.71 3.23
N ALA A 246 -14.91 -10.79 3.58
CA ALA A 246 -15.20 -9.37 3.68
C ALA A 246 -15.10 -8.71 2.29
N ASN A 247 -16.23 -8.58 1.61
CA ASN A 247 -16.29 -8.06 0.25
C ASN A 247 -16.95 -6.68 0.14
N THR A 248 -17.39 -6.11 1.25
CA THR A 248 -17.90 -4.74 1.28
C THR A 248 -17.15 -3.89 2.31
N MET A 249 -16.66 -2.75 1.84
CA MET A 249 -16.00 -1.71 2.65
C MET A 249 -16.84 -0.44 2.66
N ILE A 250 -17.17 0.06 3.83
CA ILE A 250 -17.83 1.35 4.03
C ILE A 250 -16.87 2.25 4.79
N VAL A 251 -16.50 3.39 4.22
CA VAL A 251 -15.65 4.38 4.88
C VAL A 251 -16.49 5.61 5.18
N LEU A 252 -16.73 5.87 6.45
CA LEU A 252 -17.46 7.06 6.91
C LEU A 252 -16.51 8.25 7.03
N ASP A 253 -17.02 9.46 6.81
CA ASP A 253 -16.22 10.70 6.77
C ASP A 253 -15.00 10.57 5.82
N ALA A 254 -15.20 9.98 4.64
CA ALA A 254 -14.13 9.64 3.70
C ALA A 254 -13.31 10.85 3.22
N ASP A 255 -13.86 12.05 3.29
CA ASP A 255 -13.20 13.32 2.96
C ASP A 255 -12.05 13.70 3.91
N HIS A 256 -11.99 13.07 5.10
CA HIS A 256 -10.91 13.26 6.07
C HIS A 256 -9.69 12.34 5.86
N TYR A 257 -9.78 11.40 4.92
CA TYR A 257 -8.70 10.46 4.66
C TYR A 257 -7.75 10.94 3.55
N GLY A 258 -6.50 10.50 3.64
CA GLY A 258 -5.56 10.65 2.55
C GLY A 258 -5.86 9.70 1.38
N LEU A 259 -5.45 10.07 0.17
CA LEU A 259 -5.69 9.25 -1.02
C LEU A 259 -5.05 7.86 -0.90
N SER A 260 -3.82 7.79 -0.40
CA SER A 260 -3.12 6.52 -0.15
C SER A 260 -3.82 5.65 0.90
N GLN A 261 -4.40 6.27 1.94
CA GLN A 261 -5.18 5.54 2.96
C GLN A 261 -6.46 4.96 2.37
N LEU A 262 -7.21 5.74 1.60
CA LEU A 262 -8.41 5.23 0.91
C LEU A 262 -8.07 4.07 -0.04
N TYR A 263 -6.95 4.16 -0.74
CA TYR A 263 -6.47 3.10 -1.61
C TYR A 263 -6.13 1.83 -0.83
N GLN A 264 -5.42 1.94 0.29
CA GLN A 264 -5.09 0.81 1.16
C GLN A 264 -6.34 0.18 1.78
N LEU A 265 -7.28 0.99 2.28
CA LEU A 265 -8.57 0.52 2.81
C LEU A 265 -9.37 -0.23 1.73
N ARG A 266 -9.52 0.36 0.55
CA ARG A 266 -10.18 -0.30 -0.58
C ARG A 266 -9.55 -1.65 -0.92
N GLY A 267 -8.24 -1.75 -0.85
CA GLY A 267 -7.49 -2.98 -1.09
C GLY A 267 -7.68 -4.07 -0.02
N ARG A 268 -8.43 -3.79 1.06
CA ARG A 268 -8.77 -4.79 2.09
C ARG A 268 -9.97 -5.66 1.72
N VAL A 269 -10.71 -5.30 0.70
CA VAL A 269 -11.81 -6.10 0.13
C VAL A 269 -11.47 -6.55 -1.28
N GLY A 270 -12.22 -7.52 -1.83
CA GLY A 270 -11.96 -8.07 -3.16
C GLY A 270 -10.75 -9.02 -3.20
N ARG A 271 -10.58 -9.81 -2.16
CA ARG A 271 -9.51 -10.81 -2.03
C ARG A 271 -9.97 -12.23 -2.33
N SER A 272 -11.18 -12.36 -2.82
CA SER A 272 -11.79 -13.60 -3.27
C SER A 272 -12.28 -13.44 -4.72
N ASN A 273 -12.82 -14.51 -5.29
CA ASN A 273 -13.47 -14.53 -6.60
C ASN A 273 -14.88 -13.89 -6.60
N ARG A 274 -15.24 -13.13 -5.55
CA ARG A 274 -16.52 -12.42 -5.44
C ARG A 274 -16.35 -10.95 -5.78
N LEU A 275 -17.39 -10.35 -6.36
CA LEU A 275 -17.45 -8.90 -6.58
C LEU A 275 -17.40 -8.17 -5.24
N ALA A 276 -16.50 -7.22 -5.14
CA ALA A 276 -16.31 -6.40 -3.95
C ALA A 276 -16.69 -4.94 -4.20
N TYR A 277 -17.07 -4.29 -3.13
CA TYR A 277 -17.59 -2.93 -3.14
C TYR A 277 -16.92 -2.06 -2.10
N ALA A 278 -16.61 -0.81 -2.46
CA ALA A 278 -16.12 0.21 -1.55
C ALA A 278 -17.03 1.44 -1.63
N TYR A 279 -17.66 1.78 -0.53
CA TYR A 279 -18.51 2.95 -0.38
C TYR A 279 -17.79 3.99 0.46
N LEU A 280 -17.36 5.06 -0.19
CA LEU A 280 -16.66 6.18 0.44
C LEU A 280 -17.71 7.27 0.71
N MET A 281 -18.13 7.37 1.96
CA MET A 281 -19.25 8.23 2.35
C MET A 281 -18.74 9.49 3.05
N TYR A 282 -19.27 10.64 2.67
CA TYR A 282 -19.07 11.92 3.35
C TYR A 282 -20.39 12.45 3.90
N GLN A 283 -20.33 13.36 4.87
CA GLN A 283 -21.53 13.85 5.55
C GLN A 283 -22.45 14.57 4.58
N LYS A 284 -23.76 14.33 4.73
CA LYS A 284 -24.81 14.96 3.92
C LYS A 284 -24.72 16.50 4.03
N ASP A 285 -25.00 17.16 2.93
CA ASP A 285 -24.98 18.63 2.79
C ASP A 285 -23.63 19.29 3.14
N LYS A 286 -22.55 18.51 3.22
CA LYS A 286 -21.21 19.03 3.48
C LYS A 286 -20.54 19.52 2.20
N VAL A 287 -20.11 20.79 2.22
CA VAL A 287 -19.25 21.33 1.16
C VAL A 287 -17.85 20.72 1.34
N LEU A 288 -17.41 19.92 0.37
CA LEU A 288 -16.09 19.34 0.35
C LEU A 288 -15.02 20.41 0.06
N THR A 289 -13.87 20.28 0.67
CA THR A 289 -12.71 21.08 0.27
C THR A 289 -12.22 20.64 -1.11
N GLU A 290 -11.63 21.52 -1.89
CA GLU A 290 -11.07 21.20 -3.22
C GLU A 290 -10.11 19.99 -3.18
N VAL A 291 -9.30 19.89 -2.12
CA VAL A 291 -8.36 18.78 -1.91
C VAL A 291 -9.09 17.47 -1.65
N ALA A 292 -10.15 17.48 -0.83
CA ALA A 292 -10.95 16.30 -0.55
C ALA A 292 -11.69 15.82 -1.81
N GLU A 293 -12.26 16.75 -2.58
CA GLU A 293 -12.94 16.45 -3.84
C GLU A 293 -11.98 15.80 -4.85
N LYS A 294 -10.78 16.38 -5.04
CA LYS A 294 -9.73 15.83 -5.92
C LYS A 294 -9.32 14.41 -5.50
N ARG A 295 -9.18 14.13 -4.19
CA ARG A 295 -8.85 12.79 -3.67
C ARG A 295 -9.97 11.78 -3.92
N LEU A 296 -11.20 12.15 -3.60
CA LEU A 296 -12.36 11.28 -3.79
C LEU A 296 -12.64 11.01 -5.28
N LYS A 297 -12.40 11.99 -6.13
CA LYS A 297 -12.46 11.80 -7.59
C LYS A 297 -11.37 10.83 -8.05
N ALA A 298 -10.12 11.03 -7.62
CA ALA A 298 -9.01 10.17 -8.00
C ALA A 298 -9.21 8.70 -7.59
N ILE A 299 -9.65 8.42 -6.35
CA ILE A 299 -9.87 7.04 -5.90
C ILE A 299 -11.01 6.35 -6.67
N ARG A 300 -11.99 7.11 -7.16
CA ARG A 300 -13.08 6.59 -8.02
C ARG A 300 -12.60 6.28 -9.43
N GLU A 301 -11.65 7.06 -9.97
CA GLU A 301 -11.10 6.88 -11.32
C GLU A 301 -10.08 5.73 -11.37
N PHE A 302 -9.25 5.57 -10.35
CA PHE A 302 -8.22 4.52 -10.30
C PHE A 302 -8.78 3.20 -9.76
N THR A 303 -9.59 2.52 -10.55
CA THR A 303 -10.20 1.22 -10.18
C THR A 303 -9.36 0.02 -10.61
N GLU A 304 -8.40 0.20 -11.51
CA GLU A 304 -7.55 -0.87 -12.03
C GLU A 304 -6.62 -1.44 -10.96
N PHE A 305 -6.25 -2.71 -11.13
CA PHE A 305 -5.18 -3.31 -10.36
C PHE A 305 -3.84 -2.63 -10.69
N GLY A 306 -2.89 -2.65 -9.74
CA GLY A 306 -1.58 -2.02 -9.96
C GLY A 306 -1.60 -0.47 -9.96
N ALA A 307 -2.75 0.16 -9.72
CA ALA A 307 -2.88 1.61 -9.73
C ALA A 307 -2.13 2.33 -8.58
N GLY A 308 -1.47 1.60 -7.67
CA GLY A 308 -0.78 2.19 -6.51
C GLY A 308 0.23 3.27 -6.87
N PHE A 309 0.97 3.08 -7.96
CA PHE A 309 1.88 4.09 -8.49
C PHE A 309 1.15 5.34 -8.99
N LYS A 310 0.08 5.17 -9.78
CA LYS A 310 -0.77 6.28 -10.27
C LYS A 310 -1.40 7.05 -9.11
N VAL A 311 -1.84 6.33 -8.07
CA VAL A 311 -2.38 6.92 -6.83
C VAL A 311 -1.32 7.74 -6.10
N ALA A 312 -0.10 7.22 -5.97
CA ALA A 312 0.99 7.95 -5.32
C ALA A 312 1.38 9.22 -6.10
N MET A 313 1.45 9.15 -7.41
CA MET A 313 1.68 10.31 -8.27
C MET A 313 0.56 11.35 -8.12
N ARG A 314 -0.69 10.92 -8.12
CA ARG A 314 -1.84 11.80 -7.97
C ARG A 314 -1.93 12.44 -6.58
N ASP A 315 -1.58 11.70 -5.52
CA ASP A 315 -1.50 12.25 -4.16
C ASP A 315 -0.41 13.33 -4.07
N LEU A 316 0.70 13.12 -4.77
CA LEU A 316 1.78 14.10 -4.90
C LEU A 316 1.31 15.38 -5.59
N GLU A 317 0.63 15.28 -6.71
CA GLU A 317 0.07 16.43 -7.44
C GLU A 317 -0.94 17.21 -6.57
N ILE A 318 -1.85 16.51 -5.89
CA ILE A 318 -2.88 17.12 -5.03
C ILE A 318 -2.27 17.84 -3.83
N ARG A 319 -1.22 17.29 -3.23
CA ARG A 319 -0.52 17.92 -2.09
C ARG A 319 0.33 19.12 -2.52
N GLY A 320 0.68 19.19 -3.79
CA GLY A 320 1.67 20.13 -4.32
C GLY A 320 3.10 19.72 -3.99
N ALA A 321 4.00 19.95 -4.93
CA ALA A 321 5.41 19.55 -4.83
C ALA A 321 6.17 20.16 -3.64
N GLY A 322 5.68 21.28 -3.09
CA GLY A 322 6.34 22.00 -2.00
C GLY A 322 6.38 21.30 -0.64
N ASN A 323 5.52 20.29 -0.39
CA ASN A 323 5.43 19.62 0.92
C ASN A 323 6.25 18.31 1.04
N LEU A 324 7.02 17.95 0.02
CA LEU A 324 7.60 16.62 -0.12
C LEU A 324 8.90 16.37 0.66
N LEU A 325 9.69 17.40 0.92
CA LEU A 325 11.08 17.24 1.39
C LEU A 325 11.38 17.92 2.73
N GLY A 326 10.36 18.34 3.48
CA GLY A 326 10.54 19.08 4.73
C GLY A 326 10.80 20.59 4.50
N THR A 327 10.71 21.38 5.56
CA THR A 327 10.71 22.86 5.50
C THR A 327 11.98 23.47 4.89
N ALA A 328 13.12 22.78 4.96
CA ALA A 328 14.39 23.27 4.43
C ALA A 328 14.55 23.08 2.90
N GLN A 329 13.92 22.07 2.31
CA GLN A 329 14.03 21.76 0.87
C GLN A 329 12.80 22.20 0.07
N SER A 330 11.66 22.42 0.71
CA SER A 330 10.42 22.85 0.04
C SER A 330 10.55 24.25 -0.59
N GLY A 331 11.36 25.13 -0.03
CA GLY A 331 11.59 26.48 -0.58
C GLY A 331 12.26 26.48 -1.95
N HIS A 332 13.22 25.60 -2.19
CA HIS A 332 13.90 25.51 -3.48
C HIS A 332 13.01 24.89 -4.57
N MET A 333 12.20 23.89 -4.21
CA MET A 333 11.31 23.21 -5.13
C MET A 333 10.12 24.07 -5.58
N MET A 334 9.60 24.94 -4.69
CA MET A 334 8.55 25.90 -5.05
C MET A 334 9.04 26.95 -6.07
N ASN A 335 10.32 27.31 -6.00
CA ASN A 335 10.90 28.32 -6.89
C ASN A 335 11.27 27.77 -8.27
N VAL A 336 11.56 26.47 -8.38
CA VAL A 336 12.14 25.85 -9.58
C VAL A 336 11.11 24.97 -10.31
N GLY A 337 10.07 24.50 -9.61
CA GLY A 337 9.13 23.51 -10.11
C GLY A 337 9.65 22.07 -9.96
N TYR A 338 8.70 21.11 -9.84
CA TYR A 338 9.02 19.72 -9.54
C TYR A 338 9.82 19.03 -10.66
N GLU A 339 9.45 19.24 -11.90
CA GLU A 339 10.11 18.64 -13.07
C GLU A 339 11.58 19.04 -13.18
N LEU A 340 11.84 20.35 -13.07
CA LEU A 340 13.19 20.87 -13.15
C LEU A 340 14.05 20.45 -11.95
N TYR A 341 13.45 20.35 -10.75
CA TYR A 341 14.13 19.80 -9.58
C TYR A 341 14.55 18.33 -9.79
N CYS A 342 13.66 17.48 -10.30
CA CYS A 342 13.97 16.09 -10.61
C CYS A 342 15.10 15.98 -11.66
N LYS A 343 15.04 16.81 -12.72
CA LYS A 343 16.08 16.86 -13.75
C LYS A 343 17.45 17.25 -13.17
N MET A 344 17.50 18.28 -12.32
CA MET A 344 18.74 18.72 -11.65
C MET A 344 19.31 17.63 -10.71
N VAL A 345 18.45 16.90 -10.00
CA VAL A 345 18.89 15.79 -9.13
C VAL A 345 19.43 14.63 -9.95
N ASP A 346 18.75 14.23 -11.04
CA ASP A 346 19.23 13.19 -11.95
C ASP A 346 20.60 13.56 -12.56
N GLU A 347 20.76 14.77 -13.03
CA GLU A 347 22.03 15.27 -13.55
C GLU A 347 23.15 15.24 -12.48
N ALA A 348 22.84 15.67 -11.25
CA ALA A 348 23.81 15.65 -10.15
C ALA A 348 24.23 14.22 -9.78
N VAL A 349 23.29 13.26 -9.80
CA VAL A 349 23.56 11.84 -9.52
C VAL A 349 24.46 11.25 -10.60
N ARG A 350 24.14 11.47 -11.88
CA ARG A 350 24.96 10.99 -13.01
C ARG A 350 26.37 11.60 -12.99
N ALA A 351 26.47 12.88 -12.64
CA ALA A 351 27.78 13.53 -12.48
C ALA A 351 28.61 12.86 -11.37
N LEU A 352 27.99 12.51 -10.25
CA LEU A 352 28.65 11.81 -9.13
C LEU A 352 29.03 10.35 -9.48
N GLN A 353 28.28 9.72 -10.38
CA GLN A 353 28.57 8.39 -10.93
C GLN A 353 29.69 8.40 -11.98
N GLY A 354 30.17 9.59 -12.36
CA GLY A 354 31.24 9.76 -13.35
C GLY A 354 30.75 9.70 -14.79
N GLU A 355 29.46 9.80 -15.05
CA GLU A 355 28.91 9.96 -16.40
C GLU A 355 29.21 11.37 -16.90
N ILE A 356 29.75 11.48 -18.11
CA ILE A 356 29.95 12.77 -18.77
C ILE A 356 28.59 13.29 -19.17
N ILE A 357 28.08 14.26 -18.40
CA ILE A 357 26.84 14.97 -18.77
C ILE A 357 27.19 15.83 -19.98
N GLY A 358 26.68 15.45 -21.15
CA GLY A 358 26.82 16.27 -22.36
C GLY A 358 26.20 17.66 -22.15
N GLU A 359 26.78 18.67 -22.86
CA GLU A 359 26.29 20.04 -22.80
C GLU A 359 24.74 20.09 -22.94
N HIS A 360 24.11 20.85 -22.08
CA HIS A 360 22.67 21.12 -22.12
C HIS A 360 22.25 21.50 -23.55
N LYS A 361 21.54 20.62 -24.23
CA LYS A 361 20.73 21.06 -25.37
C LYS A 361 19.55 21.81 -24.79
N GLU A 362 19.50 23.12 -25.00
CA GLU A 362 18.34 23.94 -24.71
C GLU A 362 17.13 23.32 -25.42
N GLU A 363 16.16 22.85 -24.67
CA GLU A 363 14.89 22.35 -25.23
C GLU A 363 14.13 23.58 -25.74
N THR A 364 14.17 23.79 -27.05
CA THR A 364 13.40 24.86 -27.70
C THR A 364 11.95 24.44 -27.77
N SER A 365 11.07 25.12 -27.01
CA SER A 365 9.63 24.96 -27.13
C SER A 365 9.12 25.83 -28.26
N VAL A 366 8.47 25.22 -29.25
CA VAL A 366 7.83 25.92 -30.37
C VAL A 366 6.31 25.77 -30.20
N GLU A 367 5.63 26.83 -29.81
CA GLU A 367 4.17 26.86 -29.80
C GLU A 367 3.67 27.40 -31.16
N ILE A 368 3.10 26.49 -31.96
CA ILE A 368 2.46 26.85 -33.21
C ILE A 368 0.95 26.82 -33.00
N PRO A 369 0.19 27.90 -33.22
CA PRO A 369 -1.26 27.93 -33.08
C PRO A 369 -1.96 27.18 -34.21
N LEU A 370 -1.65 25.90 -34.38
CA LEU A 370 -2.26 25.00 -35.36
C LEU A 370 -3.00 23.89 -34.61
N SER A 371 -4.28 23.69 -34.97
CA SER A 371 -5.04 22.51 -34.53
C SER A 371 -4.62 21.32 -35.41
N ALA A 372 -3.60 20.59 -34.97
CA ALA A 372 -3.15 19.36 -35.64
C ALA A 372 -3.67 18.14 -34.89
N TYR A 373 -4.45 17.34 -35.55
CA TYR A 373 -4.97 16.07 -35.01
C TYR A 373 -4.97 14.98 -36.09
N ILE A 374 -4.88 13.75 -35.68
CA ILE A 374 -5.03 12.59 -36.56
C ILE A 374 -6.54 12.39 -36.83
N PRO A 375 -7.02 12.56 -38.07
CA PRO A 375 -8.46 12.41 -38.38
C PRO A 375 -8.97 10.99 -38.06
N GLU A 376 -10.23 10.88 -37.69
CA GLU A 376 -10.90 9.57 -37.48
C GLU A 376 -10.93 8.73 -38.74
N THR A 377 -11.01 9.37 -39.89
CA THR A 377 -10.96 8.70 -41.20
C THR A 377 -9.62 8.04 -41.51
N TYR A 378 -8.54 8.41 -40.80
CA TYR A 378 -7.20 7.83 -40.94
C TYR A 378 -6.92 6.75 -39.87
N ILE A 379 -7.37 6.94 -38.64
CA ILE A 379 -7.29 5.97 -37.54
C ILE A 379 -8.61 6.01 -36.79
N GLU A 380 -9.46 5.00 -37.01
CA GLU A 380 -10.77 4.87 -36.34
C GLU A 380 -10.63 4.42 -34.86
N ASN A 381 -9.58 3.67 -34.54
CA ASN A 381 -9.37 3.12 -33.19
C ASN A 381 -8.69 4.14 -32.27
N GLU A 382 -9.39 4.61 -31.23
CA GLU A 382 -8.89 5.61 -30.28
C GLU A 382 -7.61 5.17 -29.56
N SER A 383 -7.50 3.89 -29.18
CA SER A 383 -6.31 3.36 -28.50
C SER A 383 -5.09 3.39 -29.42
N LEU A 384 -5.28 3.08 -30.69
CA LEU A 384 -4.23 3.14 -31.70
C LEU A 384 -3.83 4.60 -31.98
N LYS A 385 -4.79 5.50 -32.04
CA LYS A 385 -4.58 6.94 -32.21
C LYS A 385 -3.77 7.52 -31.05
N LEU A 386 -4.11 7.14 -29.80
CA LEU A 386 -3.35 7.55 -28.62
C LEU A 386 -1.92 6.99 -28.63
N SER A 387 -1.74 5.73 -29.05
CA SER A 387 -0.43 5.10 -29.22
C SER A 387 0.43 5.84 -30.24
N MET A 388 -0.16 6.28 -31.36
CA MET A 388 0.55 7.06 -32.37
C MET A 388 0.95 8.44 -31.87
N TYR A 389 0.11 9.15 -31.12
CA TYR A 389 0.50 10.41 -30.47
C TYR A 389 1.66 10.21 -29.49
N LYS A 390 1.65 9.13 -28.71
CA LYS A 390 2.77 8.80 -27.82
C LYS A 390 4.06 8.53 -28.60
N LYS A 391 3.99 7.81 -29.71
CA LYS A 391 5.14 7.57 -30.59
C LYS A 391 5.67 8.87 -31.22
N ILE A 392 4.80 9.73 -31.70
CA ILE A 392 5.19 11.05 -32.24
C ILE A 392 5.87 11.90 -31.16
N ALA A 393 5.31 11.93 -29.95
CA ALA A 393 5.90 12.67 -28.82
C ALA A 393 7.25 12.08 -28.35
N SER A 394 7.53 10.81 -28.61
CA SER A 394 8.79 10.15 -28.22
C SER A 394 9.92 10.30 -29.23
N VAL A 395 9.66 10.86 -30.42
CA VAL A 395 10.68 11.09 -31.46
C VAL A 395 11.61 12.21 -31.01
N ARG A 396 12.89 11.88 -30.73
CA ARG A 396 13.92 12.82 -30.26
C ARG A 396 15.00 13.14 -31.30
N THR A 397 15.08 12.36 -32.37
CA THR A 397 16.08 12.55 -33.45
C THR A 397 15.47 12.14 -34.79
N TYR A 398 15.95 12.77 -35.87
CA TYR A 398 15.73 12.32 -37.26
C TYR A 398 16.64 11.15 -37.58
#